data_e355dedd47baf2392f9e98d9f73edd37
#
_entry.id   e355dedd47baf2392f9e98d9f73edd37
#
_cell.length_a   1.000
_cell.length_b   1.000
_cell.length_c   1.000
_cell.angle_alpha   90.00
_cell.angle_beta   90.00
_cell.angle_gamma   90.00
#
_symmetry.space_group_name_H-M   'P 1'
#
loop_
_entity.id
_entity.type
_entity.pdbx_description
1 polymer ?
#
loop_
_entity_poly.entity_id
_entity_poly.type
_entity_poly.pdbx_seq_one_letter_code
_entity_poly.pdbx_strand_id
1 'polypeptide(L)'
;MKPPEVVKEEFTREWVRKAESDFKTAAHLLKSSPDLAEGMSFHSQQAAKKYLKAFLVWHQIEFQKTHDIEALLRLVGKVDDKIPGILADTVILTPYGVDYRYPGEYPEVGMSDAERAFLLADRVRAEVRSRLPHHILE
;
A
#
# COMPACT_ATOMS: atom_id res chain seq x y z
N MET A 1 -7.86 22.53 -20.49
CA MET A 1 -7.29 22.17 -19.18
C MET A 1 -8.42 21.61 -18.28
N LYS A 2 -8.16 20.49 -17.63
CA LYS A 2 -9.16 19.89 -16.74
C LYS A 2 -9.19 20.64 -15.41
N PRO A 3 -10.37 20.82 -14.79
CA PRO A 3 -10.45 21.39 -13.44
C PRO A 3 -9.65 20.59 -12.41
N PRO A 4 -9.11 21.23 -11.37
CA PRO A 4 -8.35 20.54 -10.34
C PRO A 4 -9.09 19.36 -9.68
N GLU A 5 -10.40 19.48 -9.50
CA GLU A 5 -11.21 18.40 -8.92
C GLU A 5 -11.24 17.16 -9.81
N VAL A 6 -11.33 17.35 -11.13
CA VAL A 6 -11.33 16.24 -12.09
C VAL A 6 -9.96 15.56 -12.09
N VAL A 7 -8.88 16.34 -12.08
CA VAL A 7 -7.51 15.82 -12.04
C VAL A 7 -7.27 15.01 -10.77
N LYS A 8 -7.70 15.53 -9.63
CA LYS A 8 -7.60 14.85 -8.34
C LYS A 8 -8.31 13.49 -8.38
N GLU A 9 -9.55 13.47 -8.88
CA GLU A 9 -10.31 12.22 -8.97
C GLU A 9 -9.63 11.20 -9.88
N GLU A 10 -9.15 11.65 -11.04
CA GLU A 10 -8.47 10.76 -11.99
C GLU A 10 -7.20 10.14 -11.38
N PHE A 11 -6.37 10.94 -10.71
CA PHE A 11 -5.15 10.43 -10.09
C PHE A 11 -5.45 9.52 -8.90
N THR A 12 -6.46 9.85 -8.11
CA THR A 12 -6.85 8.99 -7.00
C THR A 12 -7.31 7.62 -7.51
N ARG A 13 -8.15 7.60 -8.54
CA ARG A 13 -8.60 6.33 -9.16
C ARG A 13 -7.43 5.53 -9.71
N GLU A 14 -6.47 6.20 -10.33
CA GLU A 14 -5.30 5.53 -10.89
C GLU A 14 -4.47 4.85 -9.79
N TRP A 15 -4.24 5.54 -8.66
CA TRP A 15 -3.54 4.95 -7.53
C TRP A 15 -4.31 3.77 -6.95
N VAL A 16 -5.64 3.90 -6.80
CA VAL A 16 -6.48 2.79 -6.30
C VAL A 16 -6.40 1.60 -7.24
N ARG A 17 -6.49 1.84 -8.55
CA ARG A 17 -6.41 0.76 -9.55
C ARG A 17 -5.08 0.01 -9.46
N LYS A 18 -3.98 0.74 -9.35
CA LYS A 18 -2.65 0.13 -9.23
C LYS A 18 -2.49 -0.61 -7.90
N ALA A 19 -3.00 -0.04 -6.82
CA ALA A 19 -2.98 -0.70 -5.51
C ALA A 19 -3.78 -2.01 -5.55
N GLU A 20 -4.97 -1.99 -6.15
CA GLU A 20 -5.79 -3.20 -6.28
C GLU A 20 -5.12 -4.27 -7.13
N SER A 21 -4.42 -3.87 -8.20
CA SER A 21 -3.68 -4.83 -9.02
C SER A 21 -2.62 -5.56 -8.20
N ASP A 22 -1.85 -4.81 -7.41
CA ASP A 22 -0.84 -5.43 -6.53
C ASP A 22 -1.50 -6.30 -5.45
N PHE A 23 -2.61 -5.83 -4.87
CA PHE A 23 -3.31 -6.59 -3.84
C PHE A 23 -3.84 -7.92 -4.40
N LYS A 24 -4.46 -7.89 -5.57
CA LYS A 24 -4.98 -9.10 -6.21
C LYS A 24 -3.86 -10.06 -6.60
N THR A 25 -2.72 -9.53 -7.01
CA THR A 25 -1.55 -10.36 -7.30
C THR A 25 -1.08 -11.09 -6.04
N ALA A 26 -0.96 -10.37 -4.93
CA ALA A 26 -0.58 -10.98 -3.65
C ALA A 26 -1.60 -12.04 -3.21
N ALA A 27 -2.89 -11.77 -3.33
CA ALA A 27 -3.95 -12.70 -2.98
C ALA A 27 -3.90 -13.96 -3.83
N HIS A 28 -3.64 -13.81 -5.13
CA HIS A 28 -3.50 -14.93 -6.04
C HIS A 28 -2.29 -15.82 -5.67
N LEU A 29 -1.16 -15.20 -5.37
CA LEU A 29 0.04 -15.93 -4.96
C LEU A 29 -0.19 -16.70 -3.66
N LEU A 30 -0.92 -16.11 -2.72
CA LEU A 30 -1.26 -16.76 -1.46
C LEU A 30 -2.02 -18.07 -1.69
N LYS A 31 -2.93 -18.09 -2.66
CA LYS A 31 -3.79 -19.26 -2.92
C LYS A 31 -3.11 -20.31 -3.80
N SER A 32 -2.42 -19.87 -4.86
CA SER A 32 -2.00 -20.77 -5.92
C SER A 32 -0.50 -21.02 -6.01
N SER A 33 0.32 -20.19 -5.38
CA SER A 33 1.77 -20.29 -5.48
C SER A 33 2.43 -19.93 -4.14
N PRO A 34 2.17 -20.72 -3.07
CA PRO A 34 2.68 -20.39 -1.73
C PRO A 34 4.20 -20.45 -1.62
N ASP A 35 4.89 -21.01 -2.61
CA ASP A 35 6.34 -21.00 -2.66
C ASP A 35 6.93 -19.65 -3.12
N LEU A 36 6.07 -18.72 -3.54
CA LEU A 36 6.49 -17.38 -3.99
C LEU A 36 6.32 -16.32 -2.90
N ALA A 37 6.81 -16.62 -1.70
CA ALA A 37 6.66 -15.75 -0.53
C ALA A 37 7.26 -14.36 -0.75
N GLU A 38 8.41 -14.27 -1.40
CA GLU A 38 9.06 -12.99 -1.68
C GLU A 38 8.19 -12.11 -2.59
N GLY A 39 7.64 -12.68 -3.66
CA GLY A 39 6.75 -11.96 -4.57
C GLY A 39 5.47 -11.51 -3.88
N MET A 40 4.90 -12.37 -3.03
CA MET A 40 3.72 -12.04 -2.26
C MET A 40 3.98 -10.85 -1.32
N SER A 41 5.11 -10.86 -0.63
CA SER A 41 5.49 -9.77 0.28
C SER A 41 5.74 -8.47 -0.47
N PHE A 42 6.39 -8.56 -1.64
CA PHE A 42 6.63 -7.38 -2.49
C PHE A 42 5.31 -6.74 -2.93
N HIS A 43 4.40 -7.53 -3.48
CA HIS A 43 3.11 -7.00 -3.96
C HIS A 43 2.23 -6.50 -2.82
N SER A 44 2.31 -7.12 -1.64
CA SER A 44 1.62 -6.63 -0.45
C SER A 44 2.14 -5.25 -0.05
N GLN A 45 3.46 -5.06 -0.04
CA GLN A 45 4.06 -3.77 0.25
C GLN A 45 3.64 -2.72 -0.78
N GLN A 46 3.67 -3.08 -2.06
CA GLN A 46 3.26 -2.17 -3.13
C GLN A 46 1.79 -1.76 -3.00
N ALA A 47 0.91 -2.71 -2.67
CA ALA A 47 -0.51 -2.42 -2.46
C ALA A 47 -0.70 -1.43 -1.32
N ALA A 48 -0.07 -1.68 -0.18
CA ALA A 48 -0.17 -0.79 0.98
C ALA A 48 0.33 0.61 0.65
N LYS A 49 1.51 0.71 0.06
CA LYS A 49 2.11 1.98 -0.32
C LYS A 49 1.20 2.76 -1.26
N LYS A 50 0.66 2.11 -2.27
CA LYS A 50 -0.16 2.77 -3.28
C LYS A 50 -1.53 3.20 -2.72
N TYR A 51 -2.11 2.43 -1.80
CA TYR A 51 -3.33 2.87 -1.13
C TYR A 51 -3.09 4.11 -0.29
N LEU A 52 -1.98 4.17 0.44
CA LEU A 52 -1.65 5.38 1.20
C LEU A 52 -1.46 6.59 0.27
N LYS A 53 -0.84 6.39 -0.88
CA LYS A 53 -0.69 7.45 -1.87
C LYS A 53 -2.03 7.89 -2.45
N ALA A 54 -2.96 6.96 -2.69
CA ALA A 54 -4.31 7.30 -3.14
C ALA A 54 -5.01 8.22 -2.13
N PHE A 55 -4.90 7.89 -0.84
CA PHE A 55 -5.45 8.72 0.23
C PHE A 55 -4.85 10.13 0.21
N LEU A 56 -3.52 10.22 0.07
CA LEU A 56 -2.83 11.51 0.05
C LEU A 56 -3.21 12.35 -1.16
N VAL A 57 -3.33 11.73 -2.34
CA VAL A 57 -3.76 12.44 -3.55
C VAL A 57 -5.19 12.97 -3.38
N TRP A 58 -6.08 12.15 -2.83
CA TRP A 58 -7.45 12.60 -2.58
C TRP A 58 -7.51 13.83 -1.69
N HIS A 59 -6.66 13.88 -0.66
CA HIS A 59 -6.61 15.01 0.27
C HIS A 59 -5.63 16.10 -0.15
N GLN A 60 -5.06 15.99 -1.35
CA GLN A 60 -4.15 17.00 -1.93
C GLN A 60 -2.92 17.28 -1.06
N ILE A 61 -2.39 16.21 -0.44
CA ILE A 61 -1.14 16.26 0.33
C ILE A 61 -0.01 15.81 -0.57
N GLU A 62 0.96 16.67 -0.79
CA GLU A 62 2.14 16.34 -1.59
C GLU A 62 3.03 15.34 -0.85
N PHE A 63 3.63 14.42 -1.60
CA PHE A 63 4.58 13.46 -1.06
C PHE A 63 5.71 13.25 -2.06
N GLN A 64 6.89 12.96 -1.53
CA GLN A 64 8.02 12.61 -2.36
C GLN A 64 7.90 11.16 -2.82
N LYS A 65 8.56 10.85 -3.94
CA LYS A 65 8.64 9.47 -4.40
C LYS A 65 9.42 8.66 -3.36
N THR A 66 8.73 7.78 -2.65
CA THR A 66 9.32 7.04 -1.54
C THR A 66 8.70 5.64 -1.42
N HIS A 67 9.48 4.72 -0.85
CA HIS A 67 9.02 3.38 -0.46
C HIS A 67 8.83 3.29 1.06
N ASP A 68 9.10 4.37 1.79
CA ASP A 68 9.03 4.40 3.25
C ASP A 68 7.59 4.60 3.71
N ILE A 69 6.99 3.52 4.18
CA ILE A 69 5.60 3.54 4.66
C ILE A 69 5.44 4.43 5.90
N GLU A 70 6.44 4.46 6.78
CA GLU A 70 6.37 5.35 7.94
C GLU A 70 6.26 6.81 7.51
N ALA A 71 7.04 7.23 6.51
CA ALA A 71 6.96 8.59 5.99
C ALA A 71 5.57 8.90 5.43
N LEU A 72 4.97 7.94 4.70
CA LEU A 72 3.62 8.11 4.17
C LEU A 72 2.58 8.20 5.29
N LEU A 73 2.72 7.38 6.34
CA LEU A 73 1.79 7.42 7.48
C LEU A 73 1.86 8.74 8.22
N ARG A 74 3.04 9.33 8.34
CA ARG A 74 3.17 10.67 8.96
C ARG A 74 2.37 11.71 8.18
N LEU A 75 2.42 11.67 6.85
CA LEU A 75 1.65 12.57 6.01
C LEU A 75 0.14 12.30 6.15
N VAL A 76 -0.25 11.03 6.17
CA VAL A 76 -1.65 10.64 6.37
C VAL A 76 -2.17 11.17 7.70
N GLY A 77 -1.33 11.15 8.74
CA GLY A 77 -1.67 11.66 10.06
C GLY A 77 -2.00 13.15 10.10
N LYS A 78 -1.55 13.91 9.11
CA LYS A 78 -1.91 15.33 9.01
C LYS A 78 -3.38 15.54 8.63
N VAL A 79 -3.99 14.53 7.99
CA VAL A 79 -5.41 14.58 7.62
C VAL A 79 -6.26 13.91 8.71
N ASP A 80 -5.84 12.75 9.18
CA ASP A 80 -6.54 11.99 10.20
C ASP A 80 -5.50 11.40 11.15
N ASP A 81 -5.39 11.97 12.33
CA ASP A 81 -4.35 11.63 13.31
C ASP A 81 -4.53 10.24 13.94
N LYS A 82 -5.66 9.60 13.70
CA LYS A 82 -5.93 8.25 14.20
C LYS A 82 -5.32 7.15 13.33
N ILE A 83 -5.20 7.41 12.02
CA ILE A 83 -4.76 6.38 11.06
C ILE A 83 -3.36 5.86 11.36
N PRO A 84 -2.34 6.70 11.64
CA PRO A 84 -1.00 6.17 11.92
C PRO A 84 -0.96 5.17 13.06
N GLY A 85 -1.76 5.37 14.11
CA GLY A 85 -1.85 4.42 15.22
C GLY A 85 -2.50 3.10 14.81
N ILE A 86 -3.58 3.18 14.02
CA ILE A 86 -4.27 1.99 13.53
C ILE A 86 -3.38 1.15 12.63
N LEU A 87 -2.56 1.81 11.80
CA LEU A 87 -1.72 1.16 10.80
C LEU A 87 -0.23 1.09 11.19
N ALA A 88 0.09 1.29 12.47
CA ALA A 88 1.49 1.36 12.92
C ALA A 88 2.30 0.12 12.52
N ASP A 89 1.71 -1.06 12.59
CA ASP A 89 2.40 -2.31 12.28
C ASP A 89 2.81 -2.42 10.81
N THR A 90 2.19 -1.65 9.92
CA THR A 90 2.47 -1.76 8.49
C THR A 90 3.85 -1.23 8.10
N VAL A 91 4.53 -0.53 9.01
CA VAL A 91 5.89 -0.03 8.79
C VAL A 91 6.86 -1.16 8.46
N ILE A 92 6.61 -2.36 8.99
CA ILE A 92 7.48 -3.52 8.72
C ILE A 92 7.48 -3.93 7.25
N LEU A 93 6.54 -3.43 6.45
CA LEU A 93 6.48 -3.76 5.02
C LEU A 93 7.53 -3.02 4.19
N THR A 94 8.08 -1.94 4.70
CA THR A 94 9.00 -1.08 3.94
C THR A 94 10.14 -1.86 3.27
N PRO A 95 10.86 -2.76 3.95
CA PRO A 95 11.98 -3.49 3.31
C PRO A 95 11.55 -4.34 2.11
N TYR A 96 10.32 -4.84 2.10
CA TYR A 96 9.86 -5.73 1.03
C TYR A 96 9.76 -5.02 -0.33
N GLY A 97 9.75 -3.70 -0.36
CA GLY A 97 9.70 -2.94 -1.60
C GLY A 97 11.02 -2.94 -2.37
N VAL A 98 12.14 -2.90 -1.65
CA VAL A 98 13.47 -2.79 -2.27
C VAL A 98 14.48 -3.74 -1.64
N ASP A 99 14.62 -3.69 -0.31
CA ASP A 99 15.75 -4.28 0.41
C ASP A 99 15.83 -5.81 0.25
N TYR A 100 14.72 -6.51 0.33
CA TYR A 100 14.69 -7.97 0.24
C TYR A 100 14.97 -8.49 -1.18
N ARG A 101 15.18 -7.59 -2.13
CA ARG A 101 15.50 -7.97 -3.52
C ARG A 101 16.99 -8.17 -3.73
N TYR A 102 17.83 -7.84 -2.75
CA TYR A 102 19.29 -7.96 -2.85
C TYR A 102 19.75 -9.21 -2.13
N PRO A 103 20.27 -10.20 -2.88
CA PRO A 103 20.71 -11.47 -2.26
C PRO A 103 21.77 -11.24 -1.18
N GLY A 104 21.63 -11.94 -0.06
CA GLY A 104 22.63 -11.94 1.00
C GLY A 104 22.56 -10.79 1.99
N GLU A 105 21.73 -9.78 1.76
CA GLU A 105 21.64 -8.62 2.65
C GLU A 105 20.60 -8.80 3.75
N TYR A 106 19.56 -9.59 3.47
CA TYR A 106 18.46 -9.80 4.41
C TYR A 106 18.12 -11.29 4.49
N PRO A 107 17.55 -11.75 5.61
CA PRO A 107 17.06 -13.11 5.71
C PRO A 107 16.06 -13.42 4.62
N GLU A 108 15.97 -14.67 4.21
CA GLU A 108 14.95 -15.08 3.26
C GLU A 108 13.55 -14.84 3.82
N VAL A 109 12.63 -14.41 2.94
CA VAL A 109 11.23 -14.20 3.30
C VAL A 109 10.54 -15.56 3.33
N GLY A 110 10.06 -15.95 4.50
CA GLY A 110 9.30 -17.18 4.67
C GLY A 110 7.82 -16.97 4.42
N MET A 111 7.08 -18.08 4.38
CA MET A 111 5.65 -18.04 4.14
C MET A 111 4.89 -17.30 5.23
N SER A 112 5.28 -17.45 6.51
CA SER A 112 4.64 -16.74 7.61
C SER A 112 4.83 -15.23 7.50
N ASP A 113 6.01 -14.79 7.03
CA ASP A 113 6.26 -13.37 6.79
C ASP A 113 5.36 -12.83 5.68
N ALA A 114 5.23 -13.61 4.61
CA ALA A 114 4.40 -13.23 3.46
C ALA A 114 2.92 -13.15 3.84
N GLU A 115 2.43 -14.11 4.62
CA GLU A 115 1.05 -14.09 5.11
C GLU A 115 0.78 -12.87 5.98
N ARG A 116 1.71 -12.55 6.87
CA ARG A 116 1.61 -11.37 7.70
C ARG A 116 1.61 -10.10 6.86
N ALA A 117 2.50 -10.03 5.87
CA ALA A 117 2.56 -8.89 4.96
C ALA A 117 1.23 -8.69 4.23
N PHE A 118 0.63 -9.78 3.76
CA PHE A 118 -0.65 -9.72 3.08
C PHE A 118 -1.76 -9.21 4.01
N LEU A 119 -1.82 -9.69 5.25
CA LEU A 119 -2.82 -9.24 6.21
C LEU A 119 -2.67 -7.77 6.55
N LEU A 120 -1.43 -7.28 6.64
CA LEU A 120 -1.17 -5.86 6.87
C LEU A 120 -1.60 -5.01 5.67
N ALA A 121 -1.33 -5.48 4.47
CA ALA A 121 -1.77 -4.80 3.25
C ALA A 121 -3.31 -4.75 3.17
N ASP A 122 -3.96 -5.84 3.55
CA ASP A 122 -5.42 -5.90 3.59
C ASP A 122 -5.99 -4.89 4.58
N ARG A 123 -5.33 -4.71 5.72
CA ARG A 123 -5.74 -3.71 6.71
C ARG A 123 -5.61 -2.29 6.14
N VAL A 124 -4.50 -1.98 5.49
CA VAL A 124 -4.32 -0.67 4.84
C VAL A 124 -5.41 -0.45 3.80
N ARG A 125 -5.66 -1.46 2.97
CA ARG A 125 -6.70 -1.40 1.95
C ARG A 125 -8.06 -1.07 2.56
N ALA A 126 -8.46 -1.78 3.59
CA ALA A 126 -9.75 -1.58 4.24
C ALA A 126 -9.87 -0.17 4.83
N GLU A 127 -8.83 0.28 5.53
CA GLU A 127 -8.84 1.60 6.16
C GLU A 127 -8.90 2.72 5.13
N VAL A 128 -8.13 2.64 4.06
CA VAL A 128 -8.13 3.67 3.02
C VAL A 128 -9.46 3.67 2.26
N ARG A 129 -9.93 2.49 1.86
CA ARG A 129 -11.18 2.40 1.09
C ARG A 129 -12.38 2.93 1.88
N SER A 130 -12.39 2.73 3.19
CA SER A 130 -13.48 3.23 4.05
C SER A 130 -13.51 4.76 4.13
N ARG A 131 -12.44 5.42 3.72
CA ARG A 131 -12.30 6.88 3.80
C ARG A 131 -12.28 7.57 2.44
N LEU A 132 -12.41 6.82 1.36
CA LEU A 132 -12.53 7.39 0.02
C LEU A 132 -13.98 7.35 -0.42
N PRO A 133 -14.42 8.32 -1.23
CA PRO A 133 -15.79 8.30 -1.75
C PRO A 133 -16.07 7.04 -2.57
N HIS A 134 -17.27 6.52 -2.45
CA HIS A 134 -17.67 5.30 -3.14
C HIS A 134 -17.44 5.38 -4.65
N HIS A 135 -17.73 6.52 -5.26
CA HIS A 135 -17.58 6.67 -6.71
C HIS A 135 -16.12 6.61 -7.18
N ILE A 136 -15.15 6.82 -6.27
CA ILE A 136 -13.74 6.69 -6.59
C ILE A 136 -13.32 5.21 -6.65
N LEU A 137 -14.03 4.37 -5.90
CA LEU A 137 -13.68 2.95 -5.74
C LEU A 137 -14.29 2.02 -6.79
N GLU A 138 -15.19 2.56 -7.59
CA GLU A 138 -15.87 1.81 -8.65
C GLU A 138 -14.97 1.51 -9.85
#